data_6db32d87ea3ed165e27ff82406427e28
#
_entry.id   6db32d87ea3ed165e27ff82406427e28
#
_cell.length_a   1.000
_cell.length_b   1.000
_cell.length_c   1.000
_cell.angle_alpha   90.00
_cell.angle_beta   90.00
_cell.angle_gamma   90.00
#
_symmetry.space_group_name_H-M   'P 1'
#
loop_
_entity.id
_entity.type
_entity.pdbx_description
1 polymer ?
#
loop_
_entity_poly.entity_id
_entity_poly.type
_entity_poly.pdbx_seq_one_letter_code
_entity_poly.pdbx_strand_id
1 'polypeptide(L)'
;AVYVIARAGQDPDSAALSRGGTSALRALELALPSYVQGAGNRVAEAGKAAMAAVEAGRSARSFGGFDLVHIIRGYYNPLSGRYYQTWLYRHNLAVLGLVAAGDPVPDGARQTLVQDQHATGGWGWAFGSGNPDVDSTGFTMYTLVAVGEPADSTALARAAAYLRDIQFSDGSFPAIAANTAGNSNSTALALQGLIAAGVDPWQAPYARLNAAGAIITPLDALLAFQEDSGAFVYMFSLPESRMLAVFDAVPALMLAAPPAPIQLGQAQLRQTAGGPLLIIPFEGDGNANSAVIV
;
A
#
# COMPACT_ATOMS: atom_id res chain seq x y z
N ALA A 1 -4.70 6.69 7.43
CA ALA A 1 -6.14 6.96 7.40
C ALA A 1 -6.50 7.89 6.23
N VAL A 2 -6.04 9.17 6.19
CA VAL A 2 -6.43 10.16 5.16
C VAL A 2 -6.31 9.64 3.74
N TYR A 3 -5.14 9.06 3.37
CA TYR A 3 -4.90 8.48 2.05
C TYR A 3 -5.96 7.41 1.69
N VAL A 4 -6.20 6.50 2.61
CA VAL A 4 -7.13 5.37 2.37
C VAL A 4 -8.58 5.85 2.29
N ILE A 5 -8.99 6.78 3.16
CA ILE A 5 -10.32 7.40 3.14
C ILE A 5 -10.57 8.11 1.79
N ALA A 6 -9.63 8.97 1.39
CA ALA A 6 -9.74 9.71 0.14
C ALA A 6 -9.71 8.77 -1.09
N ARG A 7 -8.81 7.78 -1.09
CA ARG A 7 -8.70 6.75 -2.13
C ARG A 7 -10.00 5.97 -2.29
N ALA A 8 -10.70 5.71 -1.19
CA ALA A 8 -12.02 5.08 -1.18
C ALA A 8 -13.17 6.04 -1.59
N GLY A 9 -12.87 7.22 -2.13
CA GLY A 9 -13.85 8.19 -2.60
C GLY A 9 -14.61 8.93 -1.49
N GLN A 10 -14.13 8.85 -0.24
CA GLN A 10 -14.71 9.56 0.90
C GLN A 10 -13.94 10.85 1.16
N ASP A 11 -14.66 11.88 1.65
CA ASP A 11 -14.01 13.12 2.06
C ASP A 11 -13.41 12.99 3.47
N PRO A 12 -12.06 12.97 3.60
CA PRO A 12 -11.40 12.84 4.89
C PRO A 12 -11.56 14.09 5.79
N ASP A 13 -12.14 15.16 5.25
CA ASP A 13 -12.49 16.39 6.01
C ASP A 13 -13.96 16.44 6.45
N SER A 14 -14.75 15.42 6.10
CA SER A 14 -16.17 15.39 6.42
C SER A 14 -16.45 15.31 7.92
N ALA A 15 -17.56 15.92 8.35
CA ALA A 15 -18.03 15.84 9.73
C ALA A 15 -18.37 14.39 10.15
N ALA A 16 -18.83 13.56 9.20
CA ALA A 16 -19.16 12.16 9.44
C ALA A 16 -17.93 11.32 9.86
N LEU A 17 -16.73 11.71 9.44
CA LEU A 17 -15.45 11.07 9.75
C LEU A 17 -14.65 11.84 10.81
N SER A 18 -15.29 12.77 11.50
CA SER A 18 -14.64 13.60 12.54
C SER A 18 -14.79 12.98 13.92
N ARG A 19 -13.74 13.10 14.73
CA ARG A 19 -13.72 12.67 16.12
C ARG A 19 -13.40 13.85 17.03
N GLY A 20 -14.24 14.10 18.03
CA GLY A 20 -14.06 15.25 18.92
C GLY A 20 -14.01 16.59 18.18
N GLY A 21 -14.75 16.72 17.07
CA GLY A 21 -14.74 17.93 16.23
C GLY A 21 -13.54 18.09 15.31
N THR A 22 -12.65 17.09 15.23
CA THR A 22 -11.47 17.11 14.36
C THR A 22 -11.60 16.06 13.28
N SER A 23 -11.56 16.47 12.00
CA SER A 23 -11.56 15.56 10.85
C SER A 23 -10.24 14.79 10.74
N ALA A 24 -10.23 13.69 9.98
CA ALA A 24 -9.02 12.92 9.72
C ALA A 24 -7.95 13.76 9.01
N LEU A 25 -8.38 14.61 8.06
CA LEU A 25 -7.49 15.52 7.35
C LEU A 25 -6.88 16.56 8.30
N ARG A 26 -7.72 17.19 9.14
CA ARG A 26 -7.25 18.16 10.12
C ARG A 26 -6.32 17.55 11.17
N ALA A 27 -6.59 16.33 11.60
CA ALA A 27 -5.72 15.60 12.51
C ALA A 27 -4.33 15.36 11.89
N LEU A 28 -4.26 15.01 10.59
CA LEU A 28 -3.00 14.87 9.88
C LEU A 28 -2.24 16.19 9.78
N GLU A 29 -2.92 17.30 9.44
CA GLU A 29 -2.29 18.64 9.40
C GLU A 29 -1.68 19.02 10.76
N LEU A 30 -2.40 18.77 11.85
CA LEU A 30 -1.93 19.09 13.20
C LEU A 30 -0.73 18.22 13.63
N ALA A 31 -0.69 16.97 13.19
CA ALA A 31 0.39 16.03 13.47
C ALA A 31 1.64 16.25 12.58
N LEU A 32 1.47 16.94 11.44
CA LEU A 32 2.49 17.05 10.40
C LEU A 32 3.84 17.62 10.91
N PRO A 33 3.90 18.66 11.77
CA PRO A 33 5.17 19.15 12.31
C PRO A 33 6.01 18.04 12.97
N SER A 34 5.38 17.16 13.74
CA SER A 34 6.08 16.04 14.41
C SER A 34 6.61 15.01 13.41
N TYR A 35 5.93 14.81 12.28
CA TYR A 35 6.35 13.88 11.23
C TYR A 35 7.51 14.41 10.41
N VAL A 36 7.46 15.69 9.98
CA VAL A 36 8.42 16.23 9.02
C VAL A 36 9.56 17.02 9.66
N GLN A 37 9.46 17.39 10.95
CA GLN A 37 10.52 18.09 11.69
C GLN A 37 11.21 17.19 12.73
N GLY A 38 10.62 16.07 13.11
CA GLY A 38 11.16 15.10 14.05
C GLY A 38 12.47 14.44 13.59
N ALA A 39 13.19 13.76 14.49
CA ALA A 39 14.34 12.97 14.12
C ALA A 39 13.93 11.68 13.41
N GLY A 40 14.60 11.28 12.34
CA GLY A 40 14.54 9.94 11.77
C GLY A 40 13.92 9.84 10.38
N ASN A 41 12.61 9.69 10.24
CA ASN A 41 11.98 9.23 8.97
C ASN A 41 11.40 10.33 8.09
N ARG A 42 11.86 11.56 8.23
CA ARG A 42 11.24 12.76 7.60
C ARG A 42 10.87 12.58 6.14
N VAL A 43 11.73 11.98 5.33
CA VAL A 43 11.48 11.80 3.90
C VAL A 43 10.34 10.84 3.63
N ALA A 44 10.26 9.73 4.35
CA ALA A 44 9.18 8.76 4.21
C ALA A 44 7.84 9.33 4.70
N GLU A 45 7.87 10.04 5.83
CA GLU A 45 6.68 10.67 6.37
C GLU A 45 6.20 11.84 5.48
N ALA A 46 7.13 12.62 4.91
CA ALA A 46 6.78 13.63 3.90
C ALA A 46 6.17 13.00 2.64
N GLY A 47 6.69 11.85 2.19
CA GLY A 47 6.13 11.08 1.08
C GLY A 47 4.71 10.61 1.35
N LYS A 48 4.46 9.98 2.50
CA LYS A 48 3.12 9.56 2.93
C LYS A 48 2.15 10.74 3.03
N ALA A 49 2.61 11.85 3.63
CA ALA A 49 1.79 13.04 3.78
C ALA A 49 1.47 13.69 2.42
N ALA A 50 2.43 13.70 1.48
CA ALA A 50 2.22 14.20 0.12
C ALA A 50 1.16 13.37 -0.63
N MET A 51 1.27 12.04 -0.59
CA MET A 51 0.25 11.14 -1.16
C MET A 51 -1.13 11.39 -0.53
N ALA A 52 -1.20 11.49 0.79
CA ALA A 52 -2.44 11.72 1.50
C ALA A 52 -3.06 13.10 1.20
N ALA A 53 -2.23 14.15 1.13
CA ALA A 53 -2.68 15.50 0.78
C ALA A 53 -3.26 15.55 -0.64
N VAL A 54 -2.55 14.99 -1.62
CA VAL A 54 -2.99 15.00 -3.02
C VAL A 54 -4.26 14.19 -3.21
N GLU A 55 -4.36 13.01 -2.63
CA GLU A 55 -5.56 12.17 -2.70
C GLU A 55 -6.78 12.87 -2.06
N ALA A 56 -6.55 13.67 -1.00
CA ALA A 56 -7.57 14.52 -0.38
C ALA A 56 -7.82 15.85 -1.13
N GLY A 57 -7.33 16.01 -2.36
CA GLY A 57 -7.49 17.22 -3.15
C GLY A 57 -6.74 18.44 -2.63
N ARG A 58 -5.68 18.24 -1.84
CA ARG A 58 -4.83 19.31 -1.29
C ARG A 58 -3.48 19.36 -2.00
N SER A 59 -2.83 20.53 -1.97
CA SER A 59 -1.50 20.69 -2.55
C SER A 59 -0.42 20.16 -1.60
N ALA A 60 0.40 19.21 -2.07
CA ALA A 60 1.57 18.75 -1.33
C ALA A 60 2.64 19.86 -1.12
N ARG A 61 2.57 20.97 -1.88
CA ARG A 61 3.52 22.09 -1.76
C ARG A 61 3.12 23.12 -0.68
N SER A 62 1.93 22.96 -0.09
CA SER A 62 1.45 23.90 0.95
C SER A 62 0.57 23.23 2.00
N PHE A 63 0.76 21.93 2.21
CA PHE A 63 -0.06 21.15 3.14
C PHE A 63 0.38 21.36 4.58
N GLY A 64 -0.56 21.74 5.46
CA GLY A 64 -0.29 21.98 6.88
C GLY A 64 0.85 23.00 7.16
N GLY A 65 1.10 23.93 6.22
CA GLY A 65 2.18 24.92 6.33
C GLY A 65 3.54 24.43 5.84
N PHE A 66 3.63 23.24 5.22
CA PHE A 66 4.89 22.68 4.71
C PHE A 66 4.85 22.47 3.19
N ASP A 67 5.97 22.71 2.52
CA ASP A 67 6.24 22.21 1.18
C ASP A 67 6.86 20.81 1.28
N LEU A 68 5.98 19.78 1.20
CA LEU A 68 6.40 18.38 1.31
C LEU A 68 7.29 17.97 0.15
N VAL A 69 7.07 18.52 -1.04
CA VAL A 69 7.88 18.25 -2.23
C VAL A 69 9.30 18.78 -2.02
N HIS A 70 9.44 20.00 -1.51
CA HIS A 70 10.75 20.58 -1.17
C HIS A 70 11.48 19.72 -0.13
N ILE A 71 10.77 19.26 0.90
CA ILE A 71 11.34 18.38 1.92
C ILE A 71 11.86 17.08 1.27
N ILE A 72 11.04 16.39 0.47
CA ILE A 72 11.44 15.14 -0.18
C ILE A 72 12.66 15.35 -1.07
N ARG A 73 12.65 16.39 -1.93
CA ARG A 73 13.77 16.71 -2.82
C ARG A 73 15.09 16.91 -2.09
N GLY A 74 15.06 17.53 -0.91
CA GLY A 74 16.24 17.78 -0.09
C GLY A 74 16.96 16.51 0.39
N TYR A 75 16.33 15.35 0.31
CA TYR A 75 16.93 14.06 0.68
C TYR A 75 17.55 13.30 -0.48
N TYR A 76 17.34 13.75 -1.72
CA TYR A 76 17.90 13.05 -2.88
C TYR A 76 19.42 13.13 -2.93
N ASN A 77 20.06 11.98 -2.99
CA ASN A 77 21.49 11.87 -3.22
C ASN A 77 21.74 11.46 -4.68
N PRO A 78 22.27 12.35 -5.53
CA PRO A 78 22.48 12.06 -6.95
C PRO A 78 23.57 11.02 -7.22
N LEU A 79 24.49 10.79 -6.27
CA LEU A 79 25.54 9.78 -6.43
C LEU A 79 25.01 8.35 -6.24
N SER A 80 24.04 8.16 -5.34
CA SER A 80 23.43 6.86 -5.09
C SER A 80 22.07 6.68 -5.77
N GLY A 81 21.46 7.76 -6.28
CA GLY A 81 20.08 7.75 -6.79
C GLY A 81 19.02 7.62 -5.70
N ARG A 82 19.36 7.76 -4.42
CA ARG A 82 18.48 7.39 -3.30
C ARG A 82 17.97 8.59 -2.52
N TYR A 83 16.72 8.51 -2.09
CA TYR A 83 16.12 9.43 -1.10
C TYR A 83 16.37 8.97 0.34
N TYR A 84 16.64 7.70 0.54
CA TYR A 84 17.05 7.11 1.82
C TYR A 84 18.11 6.05 1.60
N GLN A 85 19.21 6.08 2.35
CA GLN A 85 20.39 5.29 2.00
C GLN A 85 20.25 3.80 2.33
N THR A 86 19.52 3.46 3.38
CA THR A 86 19.43 2.09 3.89
C THR A 86 18.09 1.43 3.55
N TRP A 87 16.97 2.05 3.94
CA TRP A 87 15.64 1.43 3.87
C TRP A 87 14.97 1.67 2.52
N LEU A 88 14.80 0.62 1.75
CA LEU A 88 14.17 0.65 0.44
C LEU A 88 12.72 1.15 0.51
N TYR A 89 11.95 0.70 1.50
CA TYR A 89 10.60 1.17 1.75
C TYR A 89 10.49 2.71 1.90
N ARG A 90 11.46 3.32 2.58
CA ARG A 90 11.46 4.80 2.74
C ARG A 90 11.79 5.53 1.46
N HIS A 91 12.65 4.95 0.63
CA HIS A 91 12.93 5.46 -0.70
C HIS A 91 11.67 5.41 -1.57
N ASN A 92 10.96 4.28 -1.59
CA ASN A 92 9.72 4.11 -2.35
C ASN A 92 8.65 5.12 -1.93
N LEU A 93 8.46 5.35 -0.63
CA LEU A 93 7.51 6.37 -0.14
C LEU A 93 7.86 7.79 -0.59
N ALA A 94 9.16 8.14 -0.61
CA ALA A 94 9.61 9.44 -1.12
C ALA A 94 9.30 9.60 -2.61
N VAL A 95 9.61 8.57 -3.39
CA VAL A 95 9.33 8.52 -4.83
C VAL A 95 7.84 8.66 -5.11
N LEU A 96 7.00 7.87 -4.44
CA LEU A 96 5.55 7.90 -4.61
C LEU A 96 4.94 9.24 -4.16
N GLY A 97 5.52 9.88 -3.14
CA GLY A 97 5.11 11.22 -2.72
C GLY A 97 5.34 12.28 -3.81
N LEU A 98 6.46 12.20 -4.54
CA LEU A 98 6.74 13.09 -5.68
C LEU A 98 5.82 12.77 -6.86
N VAL A 99 5.64 11.48 -7.19
CA VAL A 99 4.72 11.05 -8.25
C VAL A 99 3.31 11.58 -7.98
N ALA A 100 2.79 11.39 -6.76
CA ALA A 100 1.48 11.88 -6.37
C ALA A 100 1.36 13.41 -6.54
N ALA A 101 2.42 14.15 -6.18
CA ALA A 101 2.46 15.61 -6.33
C ALA A 101 2.65 16.09 -7.78
N GLY A 102 2.75 15.20 -8.76
CA GLY A 102 3.05 15.53 -10.15
C GLY A 102 4.45 16.13 -10.33
N ASP A 103 5.37 15.82 -9.43
CA ASP A 103 6.72 16.35 -9.44
C ASP A 103 7.69 15.39 -10.13
N PRO A 104 8.63 15.87 -10.97
CA PRO A 104 9.60 15.01 -11.63
C PRO A 104 10.44 14.20 -10.64
N VAL A 105 10.51 12.88 -10.85
CA VAL A 105 11.40 11.98 -10.14
C VAL A 105 12.68 11.81 -10.95
N PRO A 106 13.88 12.04 -10.38
CA PRO A 106 15.12 11.79 -11.08
C PRO A 106 15.26 10.33 -11.52
N ASP A 107 15.72 10.09 -12.74
CA ASP A 107 15.86 8.73 -13.30
C ASP A 107 16.78 7.82 -12.45
N GLY A 108 17.78 8.40 -11.78
CA GLY A 108 18.61 7.66 -10.83
C GLY A 108 17.82 7.00 -9.68
N ALA A 109 16.66 7.58 -9.30
CA ALA A 109 15.81 6.99 -8.28
C ALA A 109 15.10 5.71 -8.77
N ARG A 110 14.72 5.66 -10.05
CA ARG A 110 14.21 4.45 -10.70
C ARG A 110 15.33 3.43 -10.91
N GLN A 111 16.47 3.87 -11.45
CA GLN A 111 17.61 3.00 -11.76
C GLN A 111 18.15 2.30 -10.51
N THR A 112 18.24 2.98 -9.36
CA THR A 112 18.73 2.33 -8.13
C THR A 112 17.81 1.19 -7.67
N LEU A 113 16.49 1.30 -7.89
CA LEU A 113 15.55 0.21 -7.60
C LEU A 113 15.79 -1.00 -8.54
N VAL A 114 15.94 -0.75 -9.85
CA VAL A 114 16.21 -1.83 -10.81
C VAL A 114 17.54 -2.53 -10.50
N GLN A 115 18.59 -1.77 -10.18
CA GLN A 115 19.92 -2.30 -9.87
C GLN A 115 19.97 -3.08 -8.56
N ASP A 116 19.11 -2.74 -7.59
CA ASP A 116 19.06 -3.39 -6.28
C ASP A 116 18.27 -4.71 -6.28
N GLN A 117 17.67 -5.08 -7.41
CA GLN A 117 16.90 -6.31 -7.52
C GLN A 117 17.76 -7.55 -7.25
N HIS A 118 17.35 -8.38 -6.30
CA HIS A 118 18.03 -9.63 -5.97
C HIS A 118 18.03 -10.63 -7.14
N ALA A 119 18.97 -11.56 -7.13
CA ALA A 119 19.10 -12.58 -8.17
C ALA A 119 17.84 -13.45 -8.34
N THR A 120 17.04 -13.63 -7.28
CA THR A 120 15.76 -14.35 -7.33
C THR A 120 14.63 -13.55 -7.95
N GLY A 121 14.80 -12.24 -8.20
CA GLY A 121 13.80 -11.36 -8.77
C GLY A 121 13.07 -10.46 -7.77
N GLY A 122 13.15 -10.74 -6.47
CA GLY A 122 12.53 -9.91 -5.43
C GLY A 122 13.41 -8.76 -4.94
N TRP A 123 12.86 -7.95 -4.03
CA TRP A 123 13.58 -6.94 -3.26
C TRP A 123 13.40 -7.21 -1.77
N GLY A 124 14.40 -6.84 -0.98
CA GLY A 124 14.30 -6.87 0.47
C GLY A 124 14.04 -5.48 1.06
N TRP A 125 13.79 -5.45 2.35
CA TRP A 125 13.44 -4.24 3.12
C TRP A 125 14.51 -3.14 3.12
N ALA A 126 15.78 -3.49 2.84
CA ALA A 126 16.90 -2.59 2.76
C ALA A 126 17.64 -2.76 1.45
N PHE A 127 18.26 -1.68 0.96
CA PHE A 127 19.15 -1.74 -0.19
C PHE A 127 20.32 -2.68 0.06
N GLY A 128 20.63 -3.54 -0.91
CA GLY A 128 21.65 -4.58 -0.79
C GLY A 128 21.25 -5.75 0.11
N SER A 129 19.98 -5.88 0.51
CA SER A 129 19.52 -7.02 1.28
C SER A 129 19.63 -8.30 0.47
N GLY A 130 20.31 -9.31 1.04
CA GLY A 130 20.38 -10.65 0.46
C GLY A 130 19.11 -11.49 0.64
N ASN A 131 18.13 -10.99 1.35
CA ASN A 131 16.89 -11.69 1.68
C ASN A 131 15.68 -10.91 1.14
N PRO A 132 15.20 -11.22 -0.07
CA PRO A 132 13.98 -10.62 -0.62
C PRO A 132 12.75 -11.03 0.21
N ASP A 133 11.81 -10.12 0.29
CA ASP A 133 10.51 -10.34 0.92
C ASP A 133 9.37 -9.90 0.01
N VAL A 134 8.17 -10.39 0.27
CA VAL A 134 6.99 -10.12 -0.55
C VAL A 134 6.57 -8.68 -0.46
N ASP A 135 6.60 -8.10 0.74
CA ASP A 135 6.13 -6.73 0.99
C ASP A 135 6.98 -5.73 0.20
N SER A 136 8.30 -5.84 0.35
CA SER A 136 9.26 -5.00 -0.40
C SER A 136 9.16 -5.21 -1.90
N THR A 137 8.94 -6.46 -2.35
CA THR A 137 8.83 -6.79 -3.76
C THR A 137 7.56 -6.18 -4.36
N GLY A 138 6.39 -6.42 -3.78
CA GLY A 138 5.12 -5.87 -4.28
C GLY A 138 5.12 -4.34 -4.28
N PHE A 139 5.59 -3.73 -3.19
CA PHE A 139 5.66 -2.27 -3.07
C PHE A 139 6.66 -1.64 -4.06
N THR A 140 7.80 -2.30 -4.33
CA THR A 140 8.77 -1.81 -5.32
C THR A 140 8.26 -1.97 -6.75
N MET A 141 7.56 -3.07 -7.08
CA MET A 141 6.87 -3.20 -8.38
C MET A 141 5.91 -2.04 -8.61
N TYR A 142 5.05 -1.76 -7.62
CA TYR A 142 4.11 -0.63 -7.69
C TYR A 142 4.85 0.71 -7.90
N THR A 143 5.93 0.93 -7.16
CA THR A 143 6.73 2.16 -7.26
C THR A 143 7.40 2.29 -8.64
N LEU A 144 7.99 1.22 -9.16
CA LEU A 144 8.64 1.21 -10.48
C LEU A 144 7.65 1.57 -11.59
N VAL A 145 6.45 0.98 -11.57
CA VAL A 145 5.41 1.32 -12.55
C VAL A 145 5.00 2.78 -12.41
N ALA A 146 4.83 3.28 -11.20
CA ALA A 146 4.45 4.67 -10.94
C ALA A 146 5.48 5.69 -11.48
N VAL A 147 6.76 5.32 -11.58
CA VAL A 147 7.82 6.16 -12.18
C VAL A 147 8.09 5.84 -13.65
N GLY A 148 7.24 5.06 -14.30
CA GLY A 148 7.30 4.80 -15.73
C GLY A 148 8.23 3.65 -16.15
N GLU A 149 8.54 2.72 -15.24
CA GLU A 149 9.19 1.47 -15.67
C GLU A 149 8.25 0.70 -16.61
N PRO A 150 8.71 0.27 -17.81
CA PRO A 150 7.87 -0.45 -18.74
C PRO A 150 7.28 -1.74 -18.14
N ALA A 151 6.00 -2.01 -18.38
CA ALA A 151 5.32 -3.20 -17.86
C ALA A 151 5.97 -4.53 -18.33
N ASP A 152 6.60 -4.51 -19.51
CA ASP A 152 7.33 -5.64 -20.09
C ASP A 152 8.82 -5.67 -19.69
N SER A 153 9.24 -4.84 -18.73
CA SER A 153 10.64 -4.82 -18.30
C SER A 153 11.04 -6.13 -17.62
N THR A 154 12.30 -6.48 -17.80
CA THR A 154 12.89 -7.68 -17.16
C THR A 154 12.78 -7.63 -15.63
N ALA A 155 12.87 -6.43 -15.03
CA ALA A 155 12.77 -6.26 -13.58
C ALA A 155 11.38 -6.65 -13.07
N LEU A 156 10.32 -6.14 -13.71
CA LEU A 156 8.94 -6.48 -13.33
C LEU A 156 8.59 -7.95 -13.61
N ALA A 157 9.04 -8.48 -14.75
CA ALA A 157 8.83 -9.89 -15.08
C ALA A 157 9.49 -10.86 -14.06
N ARG A 158 10.70 -10.54 -13.62
CA ARG A 158 11.41 -11.33 -12.59
C ARG A 158 10.75 -11.21 -11.22
N ALA A 159 10.25 -10.03 -10.86
CA ALA A 159 9.53 -9.82 -9.62
C ALA A 159 8.20 -10.59 -9.58
N ALA A 160 7.45 -10.57 -10.68
CA ALA A 160 6.25 -11.38 -10.83
C ALA A 160 6.57 -12.87 -10.69
N ALA A 161 7.63 -13.36 -11.30
CA ALA A 161 8.07 -14.76 -11.16
C ALA A 161 8.41 -15.10 -9.69
N TYR A 162 9.14 -14.23 -8.99
CA TYR A 162 9.42 -14.40 -7.56
C TYR A 162 8.15 -14.51 -6.73
N LEU A 163 7.17 -13.61 -6.93
CA LEU A 163 5.89 -13.66 -6.22
C LEU A 163 5.13 -14.96 -6.53
N ARG A 164 5.08 -15.39 -7.80
CA ARG A 164 4.46 -16.67 -8.20
C ARG A 164 5.05 -17.86 -7.45
N ASP A 165 6.38 -17.89 -7.34
CA ASP A 165 7.10 -19.04 -6.77
C ASP A 165 6.97 -19.14 -5.26
N ILE A 166 6.67 -18.01 -4.56
CA ILE A 166 6.49 -17.97 -3.11
C ILE A 166 5.03 -18.04 -2.66
N GLN A 167 4.07 -17.86 -3.56
CA GLN A 167 2.64 -17.89 -3.25
C GLN A 167 2.18 -19.27 -2.76
N PHE A 168 1.35 -19.31 -1.73
CA PHE A 168 0.74 -20.54 -1.23
C PHE A 168 -0.44 -21.03 -2.07
N SER A 169 -0.80 -22.31 -1.88
CA SER A 169 -1.93 -22.94 -2.60
C SER A 169 -3.29 -22.37 -2.21
N ASP A 170 -3.41 -21.71 -1.06
CA ASP A 170 -4.60 -20.96 -0.63
C ASP A 170 -4.70 -19.56 -1.24
N GLY A 171 -3.80 -19.21 -2.16
CA GLY A 171 -3.74 -17.92 -2.85
C GLY A 171 -3.04 -16.82 -2.06
N SER A 172 -2.76 -17.02 -0.77
CA SER A 172 -2.10 -16.03 0.08
C SER A 172 -0.59 -15.96 -0.15
N PHE A 173 0.01 -14.88 0.37
CA PHE A 173 1.46 -14.70 0.32
C PHE A 173 2.05 -14.61 1.73
N PRO A 174 3.18 -15.29 1.99
CA PRO A 174 3.95 -15.10 3.20
C PRO A 174 4.77 -13.81 3.15
N ALA A 175 5.22 -13.28 4.29
CA ALA A 175 6.16 -12.15 4.28
C ALA A 175 7.51 -12.54 3.65
N ILE A 176 8.04 -13.72 4.00
CA ILE A 176 9.28 -14.30 3.46
C ILE A 176 9.09 -15.79 3.16
N ALA A 177 9.94 -16.35 2.30
CA ALA A 177 9.89 -17.76 1.89
C ALA A 177 9.95 -18.78 3.05
N ALA A 178 10.52 -18.38 4.19
CA ALA A 178 10.62 -19.25 5.37
C ALA A 178 9.34 -19.32 6.21
N ASN A 179 8.36 -18.44 5.97
CA ASN A 179 7.09 -18.49 6.68
C ASN A 179 6.24 -19.66 6.20
N THR A 180 5.43 -20.22 7.09
CA THR A 180 4.55 -21.36 6.83
C THR A 180 3.09 -20.97 6.64
N ALA A 181 2.76 -19.69 6.75
CA ALA A 181 1.44 -19.14 6.56
C ALA A 181 1.51 -17.78 5.87
N GLY A 182 0.52 -17.48 5.05
CA GLY A 182 0.32 -16.17 4.45
C GLY A 182 -0.26 -15.18 5.45
N ASN A 183 -0.23 -13.90 5.06
CA ASN A 183 -0.83 -12.82 5.84
C ASN A 183 -1.45 -11.77 4.91
N SER A 184 -2.33 -10.95 5.46
CA SER A 184 -3.07 -9.95 4.68
C SER A 184 -2.17 -8.86 4.08
N ASN A 185 -1.16 -8.38 4.81
CA ASN A 185 -0.25 -7.32 4.34
C ASN A 185 0.52 -7.77 3.11
N SER A 186 1.21 -8.90 3.21
CA SER A 186 2.00 -9.45 2.09
C SER A 186 1.12 -9.81 0.90
N THR A 187 -0.08 -10.36 1.15
CA THR A 187 -1.05 -10.67 0.09
C THR A 187 -1.51 -9.39 -0.61
N ALA A 188 -1.81 -8.34 0.15
CA ALA A 188 -2.24 -7.05 -0.40
C ALA A 188 -1.13 -6.36 -1.20
N LEU A 189 0.10 -6.32 -0.69
CA LEU A 189 1.22 -5.68 -1.38
C LEU A 189 1.64 -6.45 -2.64
N ALA A 190 1.63 -7.80 -2.59
CA ALA A 190 1.83 -8.61 -3.79
C ALA A 190 0.76 -8.32 -4.85
N LEU A 191 -0.52 -8.27 -4.46
CA LEU A 191 -1.63 -7.96 -5.36
C LEU A 191 -1.49 -6.57 -5.98
N GLN A 192 -1.14 -5.55 -5.19
CA GLN A 192 -0.88 -4.19 -5.69
C GLN A 192 0.23 -4.18 -6.74
N GLY A 193 1.36 -4.84 -6.45
CA GLY A 193 2.49 -4.90 -7.37
C GLY A 193 2.18 -5.62 -8.68
N LEU A 194 1.48 -6.77 -8.60
CA LEU A 194 1.06 -7.54 -9.78
C LEU A 194 0.11 -6.73 -10.67
N ILE A 195 -0.95 -6.16 -10.10
CA ILE A 195 -1.93 -5.38 -10.86
C ILE A 195 -1.27 -4.16 -11.51
N ALA A 196 -0.44 -3.42 -10.76
CA ALA A 196 0.25 -2.26 -11.29
C ALA A 196 1.16 -2.63 -12.48
N ALA A 197 1.83 -3.78 -12.41
CA ALA A 197 2.67 -4.29 -13.49
C ALA A 197 1.87 -4.88 -14.68
N GLY A 198 0.54 -4.82 -14.67
CA GLY A 198 -0.31 -5.37 -15.72
C GLY A 198 -0.38 -6.90 -15.72
N VAL A 199 0.05 -7.54 -14.64
CA VAL A 199 -0.07 -8.99 -14.47
C VAL A 199 -1.46 -9.32 -13.96
N ASP A 200 -2.15 -10.25 -14.62
CA ASP A 200 -3.49 -10.68 -14.23
C ASP A 200 -3.43 -11.68 -13.05
N PRO A 201 -3.80 -11.27 -11.82
CA PRO A 201 -3.76 -12.16 -10.67
C PRO A 201 -4.99 -13.08 -10.58
N TRP A 202 -5.99 -12.92 -11.45
CA TRP A 202 -7.20 -13.76 -11.49
C TRP A 202 -7.05 -14.98 -12.39
N GLN A 203 -5.93 -15.10 -13.12
CA GLN A 203 -5.62 -16.21 -14.01
C GLN A 203 -4.41 -17.03 -13.48
N ALA A 204 -4.27 -18.24 -14.00
CA ALA A 204 -3.03 -18.97 -13.77
C ALA A 204 -1.82 -18.14 -14.23
N PRO A 205 -0.71 -18.15 -13.52
CA PRO A 205 -0.38 -19.09 -12.43
C PRO A 205 -0.77 -18.62 -11.01
N TYR A 206 -1.36 -17.42 -10.84
CA TYR A 206 -1.71 -16.86 -9.52
C TYR A 206 -3.06 -17.35 -9.01
N ALA A 207 -4.04 -17.58 -9.90
CA ALA A 207 -5.23 -18.34 -9.55
C ALA A 207 -4.84 -19.82 -9.40
N ARG A 208 -5.07 -20.39 -8.24
CA ARG A 208 -4.63 -21.74 -7.86
C ARG A 208 -5.79 -22.62 -7.46
N LEU A 209 -5.61 -23.93 -7.61
CA LEU A 209 -6.55 -24.90 -7.05
C LEU A 209 -6.18 -25.15 -5.58
N ASN A 210 -7.14 -24.93 -4.68
CA ASN A 210 -6.99 -25.34 -3.29
C ASN A 210 -7.17 -26.86 -3.13
N ALA A 211 -6.98 -27.36 -1.90
CA ALA A 211 -7.12 -28.78 -1.59
C ALA A 211 -8.51 -29.36 -1.89
N ALA A 212 -9.55 -28.54 -1.95
CA ALA A 212 -10.91 -28.92 -2.30
C ALA A 212 -11.20 -28.87 -3.82
N GLY A 213 -10.21 -28.48 -4.64
CA GLY A 213 -10.34 -28.33 -6.09
C GLY A 213 -11.03 -27.04 -6.54
N ALA A 214 -11.25 -26.08 -5.65
CA ALA A 214 -11.77 -24.76 -5.99
C ALA A 214 -10.64 -23.83 -6.45
N ILE A 215 -10.93 -22.99 -7.45
CA ILE A 215 -10.00 -21.92 -7.87
C ILE A 215 -10.03 -20.83 -6.80
N ILE A 216 -8.83 -20.48 -6.30
CA ILE A 216 -8.62 -19.41 -5.33
C ILE A 216 -7.65 -18.40 -5.94
N THR A 217 -8.02 -17.14 -5.94
CA THR A 217 -7.20 -16.02 -6.38
C THR A 217 -6.50 -15.34 -5.20
N PRO A 218 -5.48 -14.50 -5.44
CA PRO A 218 -4.92 -13.63 -4.38
C PRO A 218 -5.95 -12.70 -3.74
N LEU A 219 -6.98 -12.28 -4.48
CA LEU A 219 -8.07 -11.47 -3.95
C LEU A 219 -8.95 -12.28 -2.98
N ASP A 220 -9.32 -13.51 -3.34
CA ASP A 220 -10.07 -14.38 -2.44
C ASP A 220 -9.29 -14.64 -1.15
N ALA A 221 -7.97 -14.86 -1.27
CA ALA A 221 -7.09 -15.05 -0.13
C ALA A 221 -6.99 -13.77 0.74
N LEU A 222 -6.94 -12.58 0.13
CA LEU A 222 -6.96 -11.31 0.88
C LEU A 222 -8.28 -11.13 1.62
N LEU A 223 -9.41 -11.35 0.96
CA LEU A 223 -10.75 -11.24 1.55
C LEU A 223 -10.97 -12.25 2.68
N ALA A 224 -10.30 -13.42 2.64
CA ALA A 224 -10.36 -14.38 3.74
C ALA A 224 -9.76 -13.87 5.05
N PHE A 225 -8.95 -12.80 5.04
CA PHE A 225 -8.47 -12.12 6.26
C PHE A 225 -9.43 -11.02 6.75
N GLN A 226 -10.55 -10.81 6.10
CA GLN A 226 -11.55 -9.85 6.53
C GLN A 226 -12.47 -10.44 7.60
N GLU A 227 -12.64 -9.73 8.71
CA GLU A 227 -13.60 -10.08 9.77
C GLU A 227 -15.02 -9.64 9.39
N ASP A 228 -16.03 -10.18 10.07
CA ASP A 228 -17.44 -9.76 9.93
C ASP A 228 -17.66 -8.26 10.20
N SER A 229 -16.76 -7.64 10.97
CA SER A 229 -16.72 -6.20 11.20
C SER A 229 -16.31 -5.39 9.97
N GLY A 230 -15.77 -6.06 8.93
CA GLY A 230 -15.14 -5.48 7.76
C GLY A 230 -13.65 -5.15 7.96
N ALA A 231 -13.10 -5.26 9.17
CA ALA A 231 -11.69 -5.06 9.43
C ALA A 231 -10.87 -6.20 8.82
N PHE A 232 -9.66 -5.87 8.37
CA PHE A 232 -8.66 -6.87 8.03
C PHE A 232 -7.78 -7.15 9.24
N VAL A 233 -7.48 -8.42 9.48
CA VAL A 233 -6.47 -8.84 10.46
C VAL A 233 -5.19 -9.21 9.73
N TYR A 234 -4.04 -9.04 10.39
CA TYR A 234 -2.77 -9.49 9.82
C TYR A 234 -2.78 -11.01 9.57
N MET A 235 -3.11 -11.76 10.60
CA MET A 235 -3.43 -13.20 10.59
C MET A 235 -4.41 -13.47 11.73
N PHE A 236 -5.29 -14.47 11.61
CA PHE A 236 -6.22 -14.80 12.68
C PHE A 236 -5.53 -15.24 13.98
N SER A 237 -4.31 -15.76 13.89
CA SER A 237 -3.46 -16.07 15.05
C SER A 237 -2.81 -14.83 15.70
N LEU A 238 -2.78 -13.68 15.02
CA LEU A 238 -2.20 -12.41 15.47
C LEU A 238 -3.11 -11.24 15.04
N PRO A 239 -4.28 -11.09 15.68
CA PRO A 239 -5.31 -10.14 15.22
C PRO A 239 -5.01 -8.68 15.58
N GLU A 240 -3.96 -8.37 16.35
CA GLU A 240 -3.70 -7.02 16.88
C GLU A 240 -3.26 -6.00 15.83
N SER A 241 -2.71 -6.45 14.69
CA SER A 241 -2.15 -5.58 13.64
C SER A 241 -3.19 -5.10 12.62
N ARG A 242 -4.47 -4.92 13.04
CA ARG A 242 -5.58 -4.55 12.15
C ARG A 242 -5.33 -3.27 11.35
N MET A 243 -4.75 -2.26 11.96
CA MET A 243 -4.57 -0.96 11.31
C MET A 243 -3.63 -1.05 10.09
N LEU A 244 -2.50 -1.77 10.21
CA LEU A 244 -1.58 -1.98 9.09
C LEU A 244 -2.24 -2.86 8.02
N ALA A 245 -2.93 -3.92 8.43
CA ALA A 245 -3.65 -4.80 7.52
C ALA A 245 -4.66 -4.03 6.65
N VAL A 246 -5.43 -3.12 7.24
CA VAL A 246 -6.38 -2.27 6.50
C VAL A 246 -5.65 -1.29 5.57
N PHE A 247 -4.53 -0.71 6.00
CA PHE A 247 -3.77 0.24 5.17
C PHE A 247 -3.20 -0.40 3.91
N ASP A 248 -2.84 -1.67 3.94
CA ASP A 248 -2.34 -2.38 2.78
C ASP A 248 -3.48 -3.01 1.96
N ALA A 249 -4.52 -3.56 2.63
CA ALA A 249 -5.65 -4.21 1.96
C ALA A 249 -6.50 -3.24 1.13
N VAL A 250 -6.85 -2.07 1.66
CA VAL A 250 -7.75 -1.14 0.95
C VAL A 250 -7.17 -0.65 -0.38
N PRO A 251 -5.91 -0.20 -0.49
CA PRO A 251 -5.33 0.12 -1.79
C PRO A 251 -5.31 -1.06 -2.77
N ALA A 252 -5.09 -2.29 -2.29
CA ALA A 252 -5.14 -3.48 -3.12
C ALA A 252 -6.56 -3.73 -3.67
N LEU A 253 -7.58 -3.61 -2.83
CA LEU A 253 -8.98 -3.73 -3.23
C LEU A 253 -9.38 -2.65 -4.25
N MET A 254 -8.91 -1.41 -4.06
CA MET A 254 -9.18 -0.31 -4.97
C MET A 254 -8.55 -0.51 -6.36
N LEU A 255 -7.36 -1.13 -6.42
CA LEU A 255 -6.73 -1.51 -7.68
C LEU A 255 -7.41 -2.73 -8.32
N ALA A 256 -7.89 -3.66 -7.51
CA ALA A 256 -8.57 -4.87 -7.96
C ALA A 256 -10.00 -4.61 -8.46
N ALA A 257 -10.63 -3.53 -8.01
CA ALA A 257 -11.97 -3.18 -8.43
C ALA A 257 -11.97 -2.74 -9.91
N PRO A 258 -12.93 -3.21 -10.73
CA PRO A 258 -13.12 -2.66 -12.06
C PRO A 258 -13.45 -1.14 -11.95
N PRO A 259 -13.20 -0.32 -12.99
CA PRO A 259 -13.39 1.13 -12.96
C PRO A 259 -14.88 1.58 -12.90
N ALA A 260 -15.76 0.78 -12.36
CA ALA A 260 -17.12 1.17 -12.03
C ALA A 260 -17.11 2.06 -10.77
N PRO A 261 -18.00 3.08 -10.68
CA PRO A 261 -18.09 3.89 -9.48
C PRO A 261 -18.40 2.97 -8.28
N ILE A 262 -17.46 2.90 -7.36
CA ILE A 262 -17.65 2.22 -6.09
C ILE A 262 -18.68 3.06 -5.34
N GLN A 263 -19.92 2.59 -5.28
CA GLN A 263 -20.91 3.16 -4.38
C GLN A 263 -20.56 2.67 -2.97
N LEU A 264 -19.79 3.48 -2.26
CA LEU A 264 -19.58 3.27 -0.85
C LEU A 264 -20.90 3.58 -0.15
N GLY A 265 -21.52 2.58 0.46
CA GLY A 265 -22.66 2.77 1.34
C GLY A 265 -22.31 3.75 2.46
N GLN A 266 -23.30 4.21 3.22
CA GLN A 266 -23.05 5.20 4.28
C GLN A 266 -22.02 4.68 5.27
N ALA A 267 -20.90 5.41 5.40
CA ALA A 267 -19.86 5.12 6.37
C ALA A 267 -20.45 5.11 7.79
N GLN A 268 -20.21 4.05 8.55
CA GLN A 268 -20.68 3.93 9.94
C GLN A 268 -19.50 3.93 10.89
N LEU A 269 -19.55 4.80 11.88
CA LEU A 269 -18.62 4.78 12.99
C LEU A 269 -19.16 3.83 14.06
N ARG A 270 -18.48 2.70 14.32
CA ARG A 270 -18.81 1.81 15.44
C ARG A 270 -17.78 1.95 16.56
N GLN A 271 -18.29 2.03 17.79
CA GLN A 271 -17.45 1.92 18.99
C GLN A 271 -17.18 0.43 19.26
N THR A 272 -15.90 0.07 19.40
CA THR A 272 -15.48 -1.26 19.81
C THR A 272 -14.65 -1.18 21.09
N ALA A 273 -14.41 -2.29 21.73
CA ALA A 273 -13.55 -2.36 22.94
C ALA A 273 -12.11 -1.88 22.66
N GLY A 274 -11.65 -1.90 21.41
CA GLY A 274 -10.33 -1.42 20.97
C GLY A 274 -10.31 0.04 20.49
N GLY A 275 -11.45 0.74 20.52
CA GLY A 275 -11.59 2.10 20.01
C GLY A 275 -12.62 2.23 18.90
N PRO A 276 -12.79 3.42 18.34
CA PRO A 276 -13.74 3.64 17.26
C PRO A 276 -13.22 3.04 15.95
N LEU A 277 -14.13 2.41 15.22
CA LEU A 277 -13.90 1.71 13.98
C LEU A 277 -14.76 2.35 12.90
N LEU A 278 -14.18 2.85 11.82
CA LEU A 278 -14.91 3.36 10.67
C LEU A 278 -15.22 2.19 9.73
N ILE A 279 -16.51 1.89 9.57
CA ILE A 279 -17.00 0.87 8.65
C ILE A 279 -17.45 1.57 7.38
N ILE A 280 -16.80 1.27 6.27
CA ILE A 280 -17.27 1.66 4.94
C ILE A 280 -17.91 0.42 4.32
N PRO A 281 -19.24 0.33 4.20
CA PRO A 281 -19.88 -0.77 3.52
C PRO A 281 -19.50 -0.74 2.03
N PHE A 282 -19.10 -1.88 1.53
CA PHE A 282 -18.75 -2.07 0.13
C PHE A 282 -19.90 -2.83 -0.53
N GLU A 283 -20.65 -2.17 -1.43
CA GLU A 283 -21.67 -2.82 -2.23
C GLU A 283 -21.08 -3.19 -3.60
N GLY A 284 -20.69 -4.44 -3.76
CA GLY A 284 -20.37 -5.07 -5.05
C GLY A 284 -21.22 -6.32 -5.20
N ASP A 285 -21.95 -6.43 -6.30
CA ASP A 285 -22.70 -7.60 -6.80
C ASP A 285 -23.54 -8.41 -5.78
N GLY A 286 -24.17 -7.75 -4.85
CA GLY A 286 -25.17 -8.33 -3.96
C GLY A 286 -24.64 -8.96 -2.68
N ASN A 287 -23.32 -8.95 -2.44
CA ASN A 287 -22.74 -9.26 -1.14
C ASN A 287 -22.19 -7.98 -0.51
N ALA A 288 -22.78 -7.57 0.61
CA ALA A 288 -22.31 -6.42 1.38
C ALA A 288 -20.99 -6.78 2.06
N ASN A 289 -19.88 -6.41 1.45
CA ASN A 289 -18.57 -6.46 2.07
C ASN A 289 -18.29 -5.10 2.72
N SER A 290 -17.87 -5.11 3.98
CA SER A 290 -17.54 -3.89 4.71
C SER A 290 -16.03 -3.79 4.91
N ALA A 291 -15.42 -2.70 4.48
CA ALA A 291 -14.04 -2.36 4.83
C ALA A 291 -14.04 -1.47 6.07
N VAL A 292 -13.11 -1.72 7.00
CA VAL A 292 -12.97 -0.92 8.21
C VAL A 292 -11.75 -0.03 8.09
N ILE A 293 -11.95 1.27 8.35
CA ILE A 293 -10.86 2.25 8.40
C ILE A 293 -10.87 2.85 9.82
N VAL A 294 -9.75 2.77 10.51
CA VAL A 294 -9.54 3.29 11.86
C VAL A 294 -8.98 4.70 11.82
#